data_9af0895164c5721134385d932fcd9a5b
#
_entry.id   9af0895164c5721134385d932fcd9a5b
#
_cell.length_a   1.000
_cell.length_b   1.000
_cell.length_c   1.000
_cell.angle_alpha   90.00
_cell.angle_beta   90.00
_cell.angle_gamma   90.00
#
_symmetry.space_group_name_H-M   'P 1'
#
loop_
_entity.id
_entity.type
_entity.pdbx_description
1 polymer ?
#
loop_
_entity_poly.entity_id
_entity_poly.type
_entity_poly.pdbx_seq_one_letter_code
_entity_poly.pdbx_strand_id
1 'polypeptide(L)'
;MTSVELMNNLADYIREVVKDYSSQQKAGDIPVAAYSGWPPIRMASAEKESFIYALALEWEDKEDGTFSTCKAEIGFSIYDDDKEQGCFSLYNIMEHVRQALLKHRTLNGRNRLELPLKSVVSDDQPYPQWQGAITATYTIGQPIEEEIDYGNEVYG
;
A
#
# COMPACT_ATOMS: atom_id res chain seq x y z
N MET A 1 11.49 3.67 -12.72
CA MET A 1 10.64 3.19 -11.63
C MET A 1 11.01 3.87 -10.35
N THR A 2 10.03 4.42 -9.69
CA THR A 2 10.23 5.23 -8.49
C THR A 2 9.32 4.76 -7.38
N SER A 3 9.50 5.32 -6.18
CA SER A 3 8.59 5.08 -5.06
C SER A 3 7.18 5.56 -5.37
N VAL A 4 7.04 6.65 -6.13
CA VAL A 4 5.72 7.15 -6.54
C VAL A 4 5.04 6.18 -7.49
N GLU A 5 5.76 5.63 -8.45
CA GLU A 5 5.20 4.60 -9.33
C GLU A 5 4.76 3.37 -8.54
N LEU A 6 5.55 2.97 -7.54
CA LEU A 6 5.17 1.85 -6.69
C LEU A 6 3.87 2.13 -5.96
N MET A 7 3.74 3.31 -5.36
CA MET A 7 2.49 3.68 -4.67
C MET A 7 1.31 3.66 -5.62
N ASN A 8 1.49 4.20 -6.83
CA ASN A 8 0.43 4.21 -7.83
C ASN A 8 0.07 2.80 -8.28
N ASN A 9 1.05 1.96 -8.54
CA ASN A 9 0.81 0.58 -8.96
C ASN A 9 0.12 -0.24 -7.87
N LEU A 10 0.53 -0.04 -6.61
CA LEU A 10 -0.12 -0.68 -5.47
C LEU A 10 -1.57 -0.21 -5.34
N ALA A 11 -1.81 1.09 -5.38
CA ALA A 11 -3.15 1.63 -5.24
C ALA A 11 -4.07 1.15 -6.38
N ASP A 12 -3.56 1.14 -7.61
CA ASP A 12 -4.33 0.66 -8.75
C ASP A 12 -4.69 -0.82 -8.59
N TYR A 13 -3.73 -1.63 -8.17
CA TYR A 13 -3.96 -3.05 -7.98
C TYR A 13 -4.97 -3.31 -6.84
N ILE A 14 -4.79 -2.61 -5.71
CA ILE A 14 -5.70 -2.76 -4.58
C ILE A 14 -7.11 -2.30 -4.97
N ARG A 15 -7.21 -1.21 -5.72
CA ARG A 15 -8.50 -0.72 -6.19
C ARG A 15 -9.21 -1.78 -7.02
N GLU A 16 -8.47 -2.46 -7.89
CA GLU A 16 -9.04 -3.55 -8.69
C GLU A 16 -9.45 -4.74 -7.81
N VAL A 17 -8.63 -5.08 -6.83
CA VAL A 17 -8.87 -6.20 -5.93
C VAL A 17 -10.14 -5.99 -5.09
N VAL A 18 -10.42 -4.75 -4.68
CA VAL A 18 -11.54 -4.46 -3.78
C VAL A 18 -12.75 -3.85 -4.47
N LYS A 19 -12.71 -3.63 -5.78
CA LYS A 19 -13.81 -2.90 -6.46
C LYS A 19 -15.17 -3.54 -6.29
N ASP A 20 -15.22 -4.86 -6.22
CA ASP A 20 -16.47 -5.59 -6.01
C ASP A 20 -16.61 -6.09 -4.58
N TYR A 21 -15.70 -5.66 -3.70
CA TYR A 21 -15.71 -6.09 -2.31
C TYR A 21 -16.45 -5.07 -1.47
N SER A 22 -17.41 -5.57 -0.71
CA SER A 22 -18.10 -4.78 0.30
C SER A 22 -17.60 -5.25 1.65
N SER A 23 -17.10 -4.34 2.47
CA SER A 23 -16.51 -4.69 3.76
C SER A 23 -17.49 -5.46 4.64
N GLN A 24 -18.75 -5.12 4.57
CA GLN A 24 -19.79 -5.74 5.42
C GLN A 24 -20.64 -6.75 4.68
N GLN A 25 -20.55 -6.77 3.34
CA GLN A 25 -21.28 -7.69 2.50
C GLN A 25 -22.79 -7.68 2.74
N LYS A 26 -23.33 -6.51 2.96
CA LYS A 26 -24.75 -6.30 3.14
C LYS A 26 -25.20 -5.06 2.39
N ALA A 27 -26.50 -4.96 2.17
CA ALA A 27 -27.07 -3.85 1.41
C ALA A 27 -26.70 -2.50 2.04
N GLY A 28 -26.30 -1.55 1.22
CA GLY A 28 -25.98 -0.22 1.69
C GLY A 28 -24.55 -0.06 2.16
N ASP A 29 -23.70 -1.07 2.00
CA ASP A 29 -22.30 -0.96 2.36
C ASP A 29 -21.60 0.11 1.55
N ILE A 30 -20.66 0.78 2.23
CA ILE A 30 -19.88 1.83 1.61
C ILE A 30 -18.71 1.18 0.86
N PRO A 31 -18.50 1.53 -0.42
CA PRO A 31 -17.34 1.02 -1.15
C PRO A 31 -16.04 1.42 -0.48
N VAL A 32 -15.03 0.56 -0.59
CA VAL A 32 -13.71 0.84 -0.05
C VAL A 32 -12.91 1.61 -1.10
N ALA A 33 -12.45 2.80 -0.72
CA ALA A 33 -11.58 3.61 -1.58
C ALA A 33 -10.13 3.20 -1.40
N ALA A 34 -9.32 3.36 -2.45
CA ALA A 34 -7.89 3.10 -2.38
C ALA A 34 -7.12 4.33 -2.87
N TYR A 35 -6.14 4.74 -2.10
CA TYR A 35 -5.35 5.95 -2.38
C TYR A 35 -3.88 5.61 -2.56
N SER A 36 -3.26 6.30 -3.51
CA SER A 36 -1.81 6.31 -3.65
C SER A 36 -1.26 7.45 -2.79
N GLY A 37 -0.38 7.13 -1.87
CA GLY A 37 0.12 8.10 -0.91
C GLY A 37 -0.88 8.36 0.21
N TRP A 38 -0.68 9.44 0.92
CA TRP A 38 -1.56 9.81 2.03
C TRP A 38 -2.97 10.10 1.52
N PRO A 39 -4.00 9.59 2.22
CA PRO A 39 -5.35 9.92 1.81
C PRO A 39 -5.61 11.43 1.97
N PRO A 40 -6.55 12.00 1.21
CA PRO A 40 -6.84 13.41 1.33
C PRO A 40 -7.22 13.77 2.76
N ILE A 41 -6.80 14.96 3.20
CA ILE A 41 -7.21 15.48 4.49
C ILE A 41 -8.71 15.74 4.43
N ARG A 42 -9.44 15.16 5.39
CA ARG A 42 -10.90 15.24 5.40
C ARG A 42 -11.39 16.02 6.58
N MET A 43 -12.54 16.63 6.40
CA MET A 43 -13.25 17.24 7.50
C MET A 43 -13.85 16.15 8.40
N ALA A 44 -14.06 16.48 9.65
CA ALA A 44 -14.57 15.52 10.64
C ALA A 44 -15.89 14.85 10.22
N SER A 45 -16.67 15.49 9.35
CA SER A 45 -17.92 14.92 8.87
C SER A 45 -17.74 13.74 7.91
N ALA A 46 -16.54 13.50 7.43
CA ALA A 46 -16.27 12.45 6.44
C ALA A 46 -15.75 11.17 7.07
N GLU A 47 -15.93 10.99 8.35
CA GLU A 47 -15.31 9.88 9.09
C GLU A 47 -15.92 8.51 8.85
N LYS A 48 -17.07 8.43 8.19
CA LYS A 48 -17.72 7.13 7.93
C LYS A 48 -17.28 6.51 6.61
N GLU A 49 -16.00 6.56 6.34
CA GLU A 49 -15.46 6.00 5.11
C GLU A 49 -14.56 4.82 5.42
N SER A 50 -14.62 3.81 4.54
CA SER A 50 -13.64 2.74 4.53
C SER A 50 -12.64 3.02 3.42
N PHE A 51 -11.36 3.00 3.76
CA PHE A 51 -10.34 3.30 2.77
C PHE A 51 -9.04 2.55 3.06
N ILE A 52 -8.27 2.40 1.99
CA ILE A 52 -6.95 1.79 2.01
C ILE A 52 -6.00 2.79 1.37
N TYR A 53 -4.79 2.88 1.88
CA TYR A 53 -3.78 3.76 1.30
C TYR A 53 -2.44 3.05 1.21
N ALA A 54 -1.67 3.38 0.17
CA ALA A 54 -0.37 2.79 -0.07
C ALA A 54 0.70 3.88 0.10
N LEU A 55 1.62 3.65 1.03
CA LEU A 55 2.70 4.58 1.34
C LEU A 55 4.04 3.93 1.08
N ALA A 56 4.96 4.67 0.47
CA ALA A 56 6.36 4.29 0.43
C ALA A 56 7.03 4.88 1.68
N LEU A 57 7.57 4.03 2.54
CA LEU A 57 8.13 4.46 3.82
C LEU A 57 9.64 4.57 3.80
N GLU A 58 10.29 3.64 3.13
CA GLU A 58 11.75 3.54 3.16
C GLU A 58 12.20 2.86 1.89
N TRP A 59 13.20 3.41 1.24
CA TRP A 59 13.78 2.72 0.09
C TRP A 59 15.28 2.69 0.22
N GLU A 60 15.87 1.61 -0.30
CA GLU A 60 17.27 1.30 -0.13
C GLU A 60 17.88 0.91 -1.45
N ASP A 61 19.01 1.52 -1.76
CA ASP A 61 19.81 1.22 -2.94
C ASP A 61 20.99 0.38 -2.53
N LYS A 62 21.37 -0.57 -3.40
CA LYS A 62 22.44 -1.52 -3.08
C LYS A 62 23.57 -1.38 -4.07
N GLU A 63 24.78 -1.59 -3.59
CA GLU A 63 26.00 -1.44 -4.38
C GLU A 63 26.03 -2.31 -5.62
N ASP A 64 25.64 -3.57 -5.48
CA ASP A 64 25.69 -4.54 -6.55
C ASP A 64 24.33 -4.87 -7.13
N GLY A 65 23.32 -4.09 -6.77
CA GLY A 65 21.96 -4.42 -7.12
C GLY A 65 21.55 -3.93 -8.49
N THR A 66 20.80 -4.77 -9.17
CA THR A 66 20.08 -4.37 -10.37
C THR A 66 18.81 -3.61 -10.00
N PHE A 67 18.34 -3.84 -8.79
CA PHE A 67 17.13 -3.23 -8.27
C PHE A 67 17.39 -2.66 -6.90
N SER A 68 16.69 -1.58 -6.60
CA SER A 68 16.53 -1.10 -5.25
C SER A 68 15.28 -1.72 -4.66
N THR A 69 15.13 -1.58 -3.34
CA THR A 69 13.94 -2.06 -2.66
C THR A 69 13.22 -0.90 -1.98
N CYS A 70 11.91 -1.01 -1.89
CA CYS A 70 11.09 -0.02 -1.21
C CYS A 70 10.15 -0.73 -0.26
N LYS A 71 10.20 -0.32 1.00
CA LYS A 71 9.27 -0.79 2.02
C LYS A 71 8.02 0.06 1.94
N ALA A 72 6.91 -0.59 1.67
CA ALA A 72 5.61 0.07 1.56
C ALA A 72 4.71 -0.34 2.70
N GLU A 73 3.86 0.57 3.12
CA GLU A 73 2.80 0.27 4.07
C GLU A 73 1.47 0.40 3.35
N ILE A 74 0.66 -0.64 3.47
CA ILE A 74 -0.71 -0.61 3.00
C ILE A 74 -1.57 -0.47 4.25
N GLY A 75 -2.09 0.72 4.46
CA GLY A 75 -2.89 1.04 5.63
C GLY A 75 -4.36 0.85 5.36
N PHE A 76 -5.07 0.36 6.36
CA PHE A 76 -6.51 0.11 6.29
C PHE A 76 -7.21 0.91 7.36
N SER A 77 -8.27 1.58 6.99
CA SER A 77 -9.18 2.23 7.95
C SER A 77 -10.59 1.89 7.51
N ILE A 78 -11.23 0.98 8.24
CA ILE A 78 -12.49 0.37 7.84
C ILE A 78 -13.56 0.77 8.83
N TYR A 79 -14.64 1.35 8.31
CA TYR A 79 -15.78 1.74 9.14
C TYR A 79 -16.71 0.55 9.34
N ASP A 80 -16.99 0.26 10.59
CA ASP A 80 -18.04 -0.70 10.96
C ASP A 80 -18.48 -0.37 12.39
N ASP A 81 -19.74 -0.01 12.55
CA ASP A 81 -20.27 0.39 13.86
C ASP A 81 -20.87 -0.77 14.66
N ASP A 82 -20.76 -1.98 14.18
CA ASP A 82 -21.16 -3.15 14.95
C ASP A 82 -20.22 -3.33 16.12
N LYS A 83 -20.76 -3.26 17.33
CA LYS A 83 -19.95 -3.29 18.55
C LYS A 83 -19.41 -4.66 18.88
N GLU A 84 -20.00 -5.71 18.33
CA GLU A 84 -19.57 -7.09 18.63
C GLU A 84 -18.72 -7.69 17.55
N GLN A 85 -19.03 -7.43 16.28
CA GLN A 85 -18.40 -8.09 15.16
C GLN A 85 -17.76 -7.13 14.17
N GLY A 86 -17.75 -5.83 14.46
CA GLY A 86 -17.21 -4.84 13.53
C GLY A 86 -15.76 -5.07 13.17
N CYS A 87 -14.96 -5.58 14.09
CA CYS A 87 -13.55 -5.85 13.84
C CYS A 87 -13.33 -6.85 12.68
N PHE A 88 -14.27 -7.76 12.45
CA PHE A 88 -14.11 -8.74 11.39
C PHE A 88 -14.14 -8.12 10.00
N SER A 89 -14.77 -6.96 9.85
CA SER A 89 -14.70 -6.24 8.58
C SER A 89 -13.25 -5.87 8.22
N LEU A 90 -12.47 -5.46 9.21
CA LEU A 90 -11.04 -5.19 9.01
C LEU A 90 -10.28 -6.46 8.65
N TYR A 91 -10.42 -7.51 9.46
CA TYR A 91 -9.67 -8.74 9.24
C TYR A 91 -9.99 -9.34 7.88
N ASN A 92 -11.26 -9.34 7.49
CA ASN A 92 -11.67 -9.94 6.23
C ASN A 92 -11.07 -9.21 5.02
N ILE A 93 -11.10 -7.87 5.02
CA ILE A 93 -10.55 -7.13 3.90
C ILE A 93 -9.02 -7.20 3.87
N MET A 94 -8.38 -7.18 5.04
CA MET A 94 -6.93 -7.36 5.10
C MET A 94 -6.52 -8.72 4.53
N GLU A 95 -7.26 -9.77 4.89
CA GLU A 95 -6.98 -11.11 4.36
C GLU A 95 -7.21 -11.18 2.85
N HIS A 96 -8.26 -10.56 2.37
CA HIS A 96 -8.54 -10.50 0.94
C HIS A 96 -7.40 -9.85 0.16
N VAL A 97 -6.92 -8.72 0.63
CA VAL A 97 -5.80 -8.01 0.00
C VAL A 97 -4.50 -8.80 0.13
N ARG A 98 -4.23 -9.36 1.32
CA ARG A 98 -3.04 -10.16 1.55
C ARG A 98 -2.95 -11.32 0.56
N GLN A 99 -4.02 -12.06 0.40
CA GLN A 99 -4.03 -13.19 -0.54
C GLN A 99 -3.80 -12.74 -1.97
N ALA A 100 -4.40 -11.62 -2.37
CA ALA A 100 -4.21 -11.09 -3.71
C ALA A 100 -2.74 -10.72 -3.96
N LEU A 101 -2.10 -10.06 -3.00
CA LEU A 101 -0.70 -9.68 -3.12
C LEU A 101 0.21 -10.89 -3.23
N LEU A 102 -0.08 -11.94 -2.48
CA LEU A 102 0.72 -13.17 -2.51
C LEU A 102 0.52 -13.98 -3.79
N LYS A 103 -0.66 -13.90 -4.38
CA LYS A 103 -0.96 -14.59 -5.64
C LYS A 103 -0.36 -13.86 -6.85
N HIS A 104 -0.34 -12.54 -6.81
CA HIS A 104 0.15 -11.71 -7.90
C HIS A 104 1.27 -10.82 -7.40
N ARG A 105 2.47 -11.37 -7.36
CA ARG A 105 3.62 -10.76 -6.70
C ARG A 105 4.31 -9.68 -7.52
N THR A 106 3.98 -9.56 -8.78
CA THR A 106 4.55 -8.52 -9.64
C THR A 106 3.45 -7.56 -10.05
N LEU A 107 3.65 -6.28 -9.74
CA LEU A 107 2.70 -5.22 -10.04
C LEU A 107 3.10 -4.56 -11.35
N ASN A 108 2.14 -4.49 -12.27
CA ASN A 108 2.32 -3.81 -13.55
C ASN A 108 3.59 -4.26 -14.29
N GLY A 109 4.01 -5.51 -14.10
CA GLY A 109 5.22 -6.04 -14.72
C GLY A 109 6.51 -5.39 -14.24
N ARG A 110 6.48 -4.56 -13.20
CA ARG A 110 7.62 -3.74 -12.81
C ARG A 110 8.08 -3.92 -11.38
N ASN A 111 7.14 -3.98 -10.44
CA ASN A 111 7.48 -4.04 -9.02
C ASN A 111 7.21 -5.43 -8.51
N ARG A 112 8.24 -6.12 -8.04
CA ARG A 112 8.11 -7.47 -7.53
C ARG A 112 8.16 -7.50 -6.02
N LEU A 113 7.19 -8.20 -5.44
CA LEU A 113 7.11 -8.40 -3.99
C LEU A 113 8.27 -9.29 -3.52
N GLU A 114 8.95 -8.83 -2.48
CA GLU A 114 9.94 -9.62 -1.74
C GLU A 114 9.36 -9.96 -0.37
N LEU A 115 9.40 -11.23 -0.02
CA LEU A 115 8.92 -11.67 1.29
C LEU A 115 9.97 -11.38 2.37
N PRO A 116 9.59 -11.13 3.59
CA PRO A 116 8.27 -11.40 4.17
C PRO A 116 7.25 -10.29 3.93
N LEU A 117 6.00 -10.70 3.94
CA LEU A 117 4.84 -9.82 3.97
C LEU A 117 4.29 -9.86 5.38
N LYS A 118 4.11 -8.72 6.03
CA LYS A 118 3.66 -8.67 7.41
C LYS A 118 2.33 -7.94 7.53
N SER A 119 1.43 -8.50 8.31
CA SER A 119 0.16 -7.86 8.64
C SER A 119 0.12 -7.58 10.13
N VAL A 120 -0.29 -6.38 10.50
CA VAL A 120 -0.29 -5.93 11.88
C VAL A 120 -1.60 -5.22 12.18
N VAL A 121 -2.20 -5.54 13.30
CA VAL A 121 -3.39 -4.85 13.81
C VAL A 121 -3.08 -4.42 15.23
N SER A 122 -3.27 -3.12 15.51
CA SER A 122 -3.08 -2.59 16.87
C SER A 122 -4.19 -3.11 17.78
N ASP A 123 -3.86 -3.34 19.03
CA ASP A 123 -4.86 -3.72 20.03
C ASP A 123 -5.69 -2.53 20.51
N ASP A 124 -5.30 -1.31 20.16
CA ASP A 124 -6.02 -0.09 20.49
C ASP A 124 -6.69 0.43 19.21
N GLN A 125 -8.01 0.31 19.15
CA GLN A 125 -8.77 0.63 17.94
C GLN A 125 -9.69 1.84 18.17
N PRO A 126 -9.70 2.80 17.21
CA PRO A 126 -10.55 3.99 17.32
C PRO A 126 -11.97 3.71 16.81
N TYR A 127 -12.70 2.84 17.49
CA TYR A 127 -14.08 2.52 17.12
C TYR A 127 -14.86 3.81 16.76
N PRO A 128 -15.63 3.86 15.69
CA PRO A 128 -16.06 2.76 14.81
C PRO A 128 -15.15 2.55 13.59
N GLN A 129 -13.97 3.13 13.57
CA GLN A 129 -12.96 2.87 12.56
C GLN A 129 -12.03 1.78 13.08
N TRP A 130 -11.77 0.80 12.22
CA TRP A 130 -10.90 -0.31 12.54
C TRP A 130 -9.66 -0.23 11.65
N GLN A 131 -8.50 -0.22 12.27
CA GLN A 131 -7.26 0.11 11.58
C GLN A 131 -6.23 -1.00 11.67
N GLY A 132 -5.55 -1.23 10.57
CA GLY A 132 -4.47 -2.19 10.47
C GLY A 132 -3.56 -1.83 9.31
N ALA A 133 -2.50 -2.60 9.15
CA ALA A 133 -1.55 -2.35 8.08
C ALA A 133 -0.91 -3.64 7.60
N ILE A 134 -0.59 -3.67 6.31
CA ILE A 134 0.27 -4.69 5.71
C ILE A 134 1.55 -3.99 5.30
N THR A 135 2.69 -4.52 5.74
CA THR A 135 4.00 -4.03 5.33
C THR A 135 4.55 -4.95 4.27
N ALA A 136 4.91 -4.38 3.14
CA ALA A 136 5.39 -5.11 1.98
C ALA A 136 6.65 -4.45 1.44
N THR A 137 7.59 -5.26 0.98
CA THR A 137 8.80 -4.77 0.32
C THR A 137 8.71 -5.12 -1.16
N TYR A 138 8.90 -4.14 -2.01
CA TYR A 138 8.88 -4.31 -3.46
C TYR A 138 10.18 -3.84 -4.08
N THR A 139 10.53 -4.43 -5.20
CA THR A 139 11.63 -3.91 -6.00
C THR A 139 11.21 -2.63 -6.70
N ILE A 140 12.13 -1.69 -6.78
CA ILE A 140 12.01 -0.50 -7.61
C ILE A 140 13.26 -0.39 -8.47
N GLY A 141 13.23 0.49 -9.46
CA GLY A 141 14.39 0.64 -10.34
C GLY A 141 15.56 1.27 -9.63
N GLN A 142 16.75 0.81 -10.00
CA GLN A 142 18.00 1.44 -9.58
C GLN A 142 18.75 1.86 -10.83
N PRO A 143 19.07 3.16 -10.97
CA PRO A 143 19.84 3.62 -12.13
C PRO A 143 21.20 2.95 -12.18
N ILE A 144 21.64 2.67 -13.39
CA ILE A 144 23.02 2.24 -13.63
C ILE A 144 23.89 3.47 -13.47
N GLU A 145 25.02 3.30 -12.80
CA GLU A 145 25.98 4.38 -12.64
C GLU A 145 26.41 4.89 -14.01
N GLU A 146 26.32 6.20 -14.19
CA GLU A 146 26.81 6.86 -15.37
C GLU A 146 28.12 7.57 -15.05
N GLU A 147 29.08 7.44 -15.95
CA GLU A 147 30.30 8.19 -15.83
C GLU A 147 30.04 9.60 -16.34
N ILE A 148 30.17 10.57 -15.45
CA ILE A 148 30.00 11.98 -15.83
C ILE A 148 31.31 12.46 -16.39
N ASP A 149 31.30 12.84 -17.67
CA ASP A 149 32.44 13.43 -18.33
C ASP A 149 32.24 14.96 -18.33
N TYR A 150 32.99 15.61 -17.47
CA TYR A 150 32.99 17.07 -17.43
C TYR A 150 33.86 17.68 -18.52
N GLY A 151 34.40 16.83 -19.37
CA GLY A 151 35.30 17.26 -20.38
C GLY A 151 36.65 17.63 -19.78
N ASN A 152 37.48 18.23 -20.59
CA ASN A 152 38.82 18.61 -20.17
C ASN A 152 38.87 19.92 -19.40
N GLU A 153 37.79 20.64 -19.43
CA GLU A 153 37.72 21.96 -18.81
C GLU A 153 37.88 21.92 -17.29
N VAL A 154 37.50 20.80 -16.70
CA VAL A 154 37.55 20.67 -15.23
C VAL A 154 38.97 20.45 -14.77
N TYR A 155 39.75 19.78 -15.56
CA TYR A 155 41.08 19.35 -15.19
C TYR A 155 42.17 19.92 -16.09
N GLY A 156 41.70 20.74 -16.96
CA GLY A 156 42.58 21.36 -17.96
C GLY A 156 43.78 21.97 -17.40
#